data_9a7e559af40310f1d361a80a140a0515
#
_entry.id   9a7e559af40310f1d361a80a140a0515
#
_cell.length_a   1.000
_cell.length_b   1.000
_cell.length_c   1.000
_cell.angle_alpha   90.00
_cell.angle_beta   90.00
_cell.angle_gamma   90.00
#
_symmetry.space_group_name_H-M   'P 1'
#
loop_
_entity.id
_entity.type
_entity.pdbx_description
1 polymer ?
#
loop_
_entity_poly.entity_id
_entity_poly.type
_entity_poly.pdbx_seq_one_letter_code
_entity_poly.pdbx_strand_id
1 'polypeptide(L)'
;EYFKLQIGKIGNIIFNYYIDKNLNKVELEDSSGEVIQFNLNKSNEEIYLDTLIRNKIEIEAEYWRNIFFTYINNLRYKREEILFEKNFKNIEKALKDGNKIKIKYHNYIRLINPYFIKVSDSESRSYLFCYCEKNKDYRNYRVSEIEEIWFTNEKIEIKDKKYIDEVYKNFDPFLSYKNRVKVRFTEKGLELYEKVLINRPKFLVKDNNIYTFECDNKLAMIYFAQFFSLIEILEPQELREKLQNELENTLKIYKNREDKDV
;
A
#
# COMPACT_ATOMS: atom_id res chain seq x y z
N GLU A 1 9.95 1.71 -9.54
CA GLU A 1 10.20 2.49 -8.30
C GLU A 1 9.03 2.44 -7.33
N TYR A 2 8.64 1.27 -7.03
CA TYR A 2 7.49 0.99 -6.19
C TYR A 2 7.60 1.56 -4.77
N PHE A 3 8.85 1.76 -4.28
CA PHE A 3 9.09 2.01 -2.86
C PHE A 3 9.89 3.29 -2.61
N LYS A 4 10.12 4.11 -3.64
CA LYS A 4 10.88 5.38 -3.54
C LYS A 4 12.29 5.19 -2.94
N LEU A 5 12.89 4.02 -3.10
CA LEU A 5 14.24 3.71 -2.65
C LEU A 5 15.22 3.72 -3.81
N GLN A 6 16.45 4.14 -3.56
CA GLN A 6 17.54 4.05 -4.53
C GLN A 6 17.90 2.58 -4.80
N ILE A 7 18.28 2.26 -6.03
CA ILE A 7 18.58 0.89 -6.46
C ILE A 7 19.68 0.22 -5.62
N GLY A 8 20.74 0.97 -5.28
CA GLY A 8 21.81 0.46 -4.41
C GLY A 8 21.33 0.11 -3.01
N LYS A 9 20.39 0.90 -2.44
CA LYS A 9 19.79 0.58 -1.14
C LYS A 9 18.95 -0.68 -1.22
N ILE A 10 18.15 -0.83 -2.28
CA ILE A 10 17.32 -2.02 -2.52
C ILE A 10 18.22 -3.25 -2.64
N GLY A 11 19.27 -3.21 -3.48
CA GLY A 11 20.21 -4.31 -3.68
C GLY A 11 20.85 -4.76 -2.37
N ASN A 12 21.32 -3.82 -1.56
CA ASN A 12 21.95 -4.12 -0.28
C ASN A 12 20.97 -4.75 0.74
N ILE A 13 19.73 -4.31 0.80
CA ILE A 13 18.71 -4.91 1.69
C ILE A 13 18.36 -6.32 1.21
N ILE A 14 18.16 -6.50 -0.09
CA ILE A 14 17.83 -7.81 -0.68
C ILE A 14 18.95 -8.80 -0.43
N PHE A 15 20.21 -8.39 -0.64
CA PHE A 15 21.38 -9.23 -0.34
C PHE A 15 21.37 -9.70 1.12
N ASN A 16 21.29 -8.77 2.09
CA ASN A 16 21.23 -9.10 3.50
C ASN A 16 20.08 -10.04 3.88
N TYR A 17 18.94 -9.89 3.22
CA TYR A 17 17.79 -10.73 3.50
C TYR A 17 17.96 -12.17 2.99
N TYR A 18 18.64 -12.34 1.85
CA TYR A 18 18.77 -13.65 1.16
C TYR A 18 20.09 -14.38 1.39
N ILE A 19 21.05 -13.75 2.05
CA ILE A 19 22.41 -14.28 2.23
C ILE A 19 22.47 -15.71 2.79
N ASP A 20 21.56 -16.06 3.71
CA ASP A 20 21.48 -17.37 4.36
C ASP A 20 20.22 -18.16 3.96
N LYS A 21 19.58 -17.81 2.83
CA LYS A 21 18.33 -18.43 2.39
C LYS A 21 18.51 -19.22 1.11
N ASN A 22 17.68 -20.24 0.95
CA ASN A 22 17.61 -20.96 -0.31
C ASN A 22 17.05 -20.05 -1.41
N LEU A 23 17.74 -20.01 -2.54
CA LEU A 23 17.37 -19.23 -3.70
C LEU A 23 16.76 -20.14 -4.78
N ASN A 24 15.79 -19.60 -5.50
CA ASN A 24 15.27 -20.25 -6.69
C ASN A 24 16.31 -20.14 -7.81
N LYS A 25 16.68 -21.26 -8.43
CA LYS A 25 17.49 -21.23 -9.63
C LYS A 25 16.69 -20.70 -10.81
N VAL A 26 17.29 -19.81 -11.56
CA VAL A 26 16.72 -19.21 -12.75
C VAL A 26 17.50 -19.64 -13.97
N GLU A 27 16.86 -20.39 -14.84
CA GLU A 27 17.35 -20.62 -16.20
C GLU A 27 16.82 -19.45 -17.05
N LEU A 28 17.71 -18.61 -17.53
CA LEU A 28 17.37 -17.52 -18.45
C LEU A 28 17.52 -18.05 -19.89
N GLU A 29 16.43 -18.06 -20.61
CA GLU A 29 16.48 -18.02 -22.06
C GLU A 29 17.04 -16.66 -22.49
N ASP A 30 17.82 -16.61 -23.57
CA ASP A 30 18.53 -15.43 -24.09
C ASP A 30 17.73 -14.14 -23.91
N SER A 31 18.15 -13.26 -23.04
CA SER A 31 17.49 -11.97 -22.79
C SER A 31 18.45 -10.82 -23.09
N SER A 32 18.03 -9.94 -23.97
CA SER A 32 18.57 -8.59 -24.12
C SER A 32 18.14 -7.75 -22.90
N GLY A 33 18.77 -7.97 -21.76
CA GLY A 33 18.46 -7.25 -20.53
C GLY A 33 19.34 -6.02 -20.31
N GLU A 34 18.83 -5.00 -19.63
CA GLU A 34 19.65 -3.89 -19.15
C GLU A 34 20.56 -4.33 -18.00
N VAL A 35 21.80 -3.83 -17.98
CA VAL A 35 22.74 -4.08 -16.90
C VAL A 35 22.37 -3.22 -15.68
N ILE A 36 22.13 -3.87 -14.55
CA ILE A 36 21.95 -3.18 -13.27
C ILE A 36 23.30 -3.13 -12.55
N GLN A 37 23.76 -1.92 -12.22
CA GLN A 37 24.98 -1.70 -11.48
C GLN A 37 24.68 -0.97 -10.17
N PHE A 38 25.23 -1.45 -9.05
CA PHE A 38 25.21 -0.80 -7.74
C PHE A 38 26.38 -1.26 -6.89
N ASN A 39 26.71 -0.47 -5.86
CA ASN A 39 27.79 -0.81 -4.93
C ASN A 39 27.20 -1.45 -3.67
N LEU A 40 27.90 -2.46 -3.16
CA LEU A 40 27.64 -2.98 -1.82
C LEU A 40 28.04 -1.91 -0.79
N ASN A 41 27.31 -1.84 0.32
CA ASN A 41 27.75 -1.07 1.47
C ASN A 41 28.86 -1.82 2.22
N LYS A 42 29.63 -1.11 3.05
CA LYS A 42 30.79 -1.66 3.75
C LYS A 42 30.49 -2.96 4.50
N SER A 43 29.36 -3.01 5.20
CA SER A 43 28.95 -4.19 5.96
C SER A 43 28.67 -5.41 5.05
N ASN A 44 28.12 -5.18 3.85
CA ASN A 44 27.84 -6.25 2.90
C ASN A 44 29.12 -6.69 2.15
N GLU A 45 30.03 -5.74 1.87
CA GLU A 45 31.33 -6.05 1.27
C GLU A 45 32.15 -6.98 2.17
N GLU A 46 32.18 -6.73 3.49
CA GLU A 46 32.90 -7.53 4.46
C GLU A 46 32.48 -9.00 4.49
N ILE A 47 31.20 -9.28 4.26
CA ILE A 47 30.63 -10.65 4.30
C ILE A 47 30.44 -11.27 2.93
N TYR A 48 30.61 -10.52 1.85
CA TYR A 48 30.27 -10.95 0.49
C TYR A 48 31.13 -12.14 0.03
N LEU A 49 32.45 -12.02 0.13
CA LEU A 49 33.39 -13.07 -0.28
C LEU A 49 33.17 -14.36 0.53
N ASP A 50 33.00 -14.25 1.84
CA ASP A 50 32.72 -15.41 2.69
C ASP A 50 31.41 -16.07 2.30
N THR A 51 30.42 -15.29 1.88
CA THR A 51 29.13 -15.79 1.39
C THR A 51 29.29 -16.58 0.10
N LEU A 52 30.06 -16.07 -0.86
CA LEU A 52 30.33 -16.76 -2.12
C LEU A 52 31.02 -18.10 -1.87
N ILE A 53 32.03 -18.11 -1.02
CA ILE A 53 32.80 -19.31 -0.67
C ILE A 53 31.91 -20.33 0.05
N ARG A 54 31.21 -19.92 1.08
CA ARG A 54 30.31 -20.76 1.90
C ARG A 54 29.21 -21.41 1.06
N ASN A 55 28.62 -20.66 0.15
CA ASN A 55 27.56 -21.14 -0.74
C ASN A 55 28.08 -21.79 -2.03
N LYS A 56 29.42 -21.94 -2.19
CA LYS A 56 30.05 -22.51 -3.38
C LYS A 56 29.59 -21.87 -4.69
N ILE A 57 29.51 -20.52 -4.68
CA ILE A 57 29.08 -19.73 -5.83
C ILE A 57 30.24 -19.65 -6.84
N GLU A 58 30.08 -20.24 -8.00
CA GLU A 58 31.08 -20.19 -9.10
C GLU A 58 30.86 -18.97 -10.00
N ILE A 59 29.60 -18.57 -10.20
CA ILE A 59 29.22 -17.49 -11.10
C ILE A 59 28.44 -16.44 -10.31
N GLU A 60 29.11 -15.33 -9.95
CA GLU A 60 28.48 -14.24 -9.16
C GLU A 60 27.24 -13.64 -9.83
N ALA A 61 27.27 -13.47 -11.16
CA ALA A 61 26.14 -12.93 -11.90
C ALA A 61 24.89 -13.83 -11.81
N GLU A 62 25.07 -15.15 -11.77
CA GLU A 62 23.98 -16.10 -11.56
C GLU A 62 23.41 -16.00 -10.14
N TYR A 63 24.29 -15.90 -9.13
CA TYR A 63 23.89 -15.71 -7.76
C TYR A 63 23.02 -14.47 -7.57
N TRP A 64 23.43 -13.33 -8.12
CA TRP A 64 22.66 -12.09 -8.07
C TRP A 64 21.32 -12.18 -8.81
N ARG A 65 21.30 -12.82 -9.98
CA ARG A 65 20.03 -13.08 -10.70
C ARG A 65 19.08 -13.90 -9.86
N ASN A 66 19.54 -14.97 -9.23
CA ASN A 66 18.73 -15.83 -8.37
C ASN A 66 18.17 -15.07 -7.16
N ILE A 67 18.97 -14.20 -6.53
CA ILE A 67 18.53 -13.31 -5.44
C ILE A 67 17.40 -12.41 -5.91
N PHE A 68 17.62 -11.64 -6.97
CA PHE A 68 16.62 -10.69 -7.47
C PHE A 68 15.37 -11.39 -7.99
N PHE A 69 15.52 -12.51 -8.69
CA PHE A 69 14.40 -13.30 -9.18
C PHE A 69 13.55 -13.83 -8.02
N THR A 70 14.19 -14.39 -7.00
CA THR A 70 13.48 -14.86 -5.80
C THR A 70 12.73 -13.71 -5.13
N TYR A 71 13.34 -12.51 -5.06
CA TYR A 71 12.70 -11.33 -4.51
C TYR A 71 11.50 -10.86 -5.33
N ILE A 72 11.62 -10.68 -6.65
CA ILE A 72 10.54 -10.14 -7.50
C ILE A 72 9.35 -11.06 -7.60
N ASN A 73 9.54 -12.37 -7.47
CA ASN A 73 8.47 -13.37 -7.47
C ASN A 73 7.66 -13.41 -6.15
N ASN A 74 8.09 -12.71 -5.11
CA ASN A 74 7.27 -12.56 -3.93
C ASN A 74 6.08 -11.63 -4.20
N LEU A 75 4.96 -11.88 -3.50
CA LEU A 75 3.83 -10.96 -3.48
C LEU A 75 4.28 -9.58 -2.97
N ARG A 76 3.61 -8.53 -3.39
CA ARG A 76 4.00 -7.15 -3.10
C ARG A 76 4.18 -6.87 -1.61
N TYR A 77 3.25 -7.31 -0.76
CA TYR A 77 3.36 -7.12 0.69
C TYR A 77 4.60 -7.80 1.27
N LYS A 78 5.02 -8.96 0.71
CA LYS A 78 6.23 -9.64 1.16
C LYS A 78 7.48 -8.90 0.75
N ARG A 79 7.49 -8.30 -0.44
CA ARG A 79 8.57 -7.40 -0.88
C ARG A 79 8.67 -6.16 0.00
N GLU A 80 7.53 -5.59 0.41
CA GLU A 80 7.49 -4.49 1.38
C GLU A 80 8.08 -4.92 2.74
N GLU A 81 7.70 -6.08 3.24
CA GLU A 81 8.21 -6.63 4.51
C GLU A 81 9.74 -6.78 4.48
N ILE A 82 10.31 -7.26 3.37
CA ILE A 82 11.75 -7.38 3.18
C ILE A 82 12.42 -6.01 3.19
N LEU A 83 11.93 -5.06 2.40
CA LEU A 83 12.58 -3.74 2.26
C LEU A 83 12.44 -2.86 3.51
N PHE A 84 11.37 -3.04 4.27
CA PHE A 84 11.05 -2.23 5.45
C PHE A 84 11.06 -3.06 6.75
N GLU A 85 11.81 -4.15 6.77
CA GLU A 85 11.89 -5.08 7.90
C GLU A 85 12.04 -4.38 9.26
N LYS A 86 12.85 -3.32 9.31
CA LYS A 86 13.03 -2.51 10.52
C LYS A 86 11.72 -1.89 11.01
N ASN A 87 10.89 -1.38 10.11
CA ASN A 87 9.59 -0.81 10.47
C ASN A 87 8.65 -1.87 11.04
N PHE A 88 8.60 -3.05 10.40
CA PHE A 88 7.80 -4.18 10.87
C PHE A 88 8.24 -4.62 12.26
N LYS A 89 9.54 -4.87 12.46
CA LYS A 89 10.11 -5.26 13.77
C LYS A 89 9.83 -4.22 14.87
N ASN A 90 9.94 -2.93 14.55
CA ASN A 90 9.67 -1.88 15.52
C ASN A 90 8.19 -1.80 15.89
N ILE A 91 7.28 -1.94 14.93
CA ILE A 91 5.84 -1.96 15.20
C ILE A 91 5.46 -3.20 16.00
N GLU A 92 5.94 -4.38 15.63
CA GLU A 92 5.71 -5.64 16.35
C GLU A 92 6.22 -5.57 17.79
N LYS A 93 7.39 -4.97 18.00
CA LYS A 93 7.92 -4.70 19.34
C LYS A 93 6.98 -3.79 20.14
N ALA A 94 6.52 -2.69 19.55
CA ALA A 94 5.59 -1.77 20.22
C ALA A 94 4.27 -2.45 20.59
N LEU A 95 3.74 -3.28 19.70
CA LEU A 95 2.54 -4.10 19.95
C LEU A 95 2.74 -5.08 21.09
N LYS A 96 3.89 -5.78 21.11
CA LYS A 96 4.26 -6.74 22.19
C LYS A 96 4.43 -6.05 23.54
N ASP A 97 5.09 -4.89 23.55
CA ASP A 97 5.35 -4.12 24.77
C ASP A 97 4.09 -3.37 25.27
N GLY A 98 3.05 -3.27 24.42
CA GLY A 98 1.82 -2.56 24.71
C GLY A 98 2.03 -1.05 24.84
N ASN A 99 2.93 -0.45 24.04
CA ASN A 99 3.28 0.95 24.13
C ASN A 99 2.87 1.74 22.87
N LYS A 100 2.42 2.99 23.10
CA LYS A 100 2.24 3.96 22.01
C LYS A 100 3.57 4.23 21.32
N ILE A 101 3.52 4.58 20.06
CA ILE A 101 4.69 5.02 19.28
C ILE A 101 4.44 6.36 18.62
N LYS A 102 5.53 7.09 18.35
CA LYS A 102 5.48 8.21 17.41
C LYS A 102 5.97 7.72 16.07
N ILE A 103 5.27 8.10 15.00
CA ILE A 103 5.66 7.80 13.62
C ILE A 103 5.81 9.11 12.85
N LYS A 104 6.79 9.14 11.94
CA LYS A 104 6.86 10.17 10.90
C LYS A 104 6.24 9.61 9.62
N TYR A 105 5.22 10.29 9.12
CA TYR A 105 4.46 9.89 7.94
C TYR A 105 4.14 11.12 7.10
N HIS A 106 4.60 11.16 5.85
CA HIS A 106 4.49 12.31 4.95
C HIS A 106 4.90 13.64 5.61
N ASN A 107 6.08 13.66 6.24
CA ASN A 107 6.64 14.81 6.98
C ASN A 107 5.88 15.23 8.26
N TYR A 108 4.86 14.49 8.68
CA TYR A 108 4.14 14.77 9.91
C TYR A 108 4.45 13.74 10.99
N ILE A 109 4.72 14.24 12.21
CA ILE A 109 4.86 13.37 13.38
C ILE A 109 3.48 13.13 13.99
N ARG A 110 3.18 11.87 14.29
CA ARG A 110 1.93 11.39 14.87
C ARG A 110 2.21 10.51 16.08
N LEU A 111 1.58 10.79 17.21
CA LEU A 111 1.48 9.85 18.33
C LEU A 111 0.28 8.94 18.07
N ILE A 112 0.52 7.64 18.10
CA ILE A 112 -0.50 6.65 17.76
C ILE A 112 -0.55 5.51 18.78
N ASN A 113 -1.74 4.93 18.93
CA ASN A 113 -1.98 3.64 19.59
C ASN A 113 -1.99 2.57 18.50
N PRO A 114 -0.92 1.82 18.28
CA PRO A 114 -0.91 0.74 17.28
C PRO A 114 -1.75 -0.43 17.78
N TYR A 115 -2.54 -1.05 16.89
CA TYR A 115 -3.37 -2.19 17.26
C TYR A 115 -2.97 -3.47 16.52
N PHE A 116 -2.74 -3.41 15.21
CA PHE A 116 -2.27 -4.56 14.43
C PHE A 116 -1.74 -4.13 13.05
N ILE A 117 -1.00 -5.03 12.42
CA ILE A 117 -0.65 -4.93 10.99
C ILE A 117 -1.55 -5.90 10.21
N LYS A 118 -2.08 -5.45 9.08
CA LYS A 118 -2.87 -6.27 8.15
C LYS A 118 -2.44 -6.01 6.69
N VAL A 119 -2.52 -7.06 5.90
CA VAL A 119 -2.36 -6.96 4.45
C VAL A 119 -3.72 -6.66 3.83
N SER A 120 -3.76 -5.70 2.92
CA SER A 120 -4.95 -5.44 2.09
C SER A 120 -4.97 -6.41 0.91
N ASP A 121 -6.04 -7.17 0.78
CA ASP A 121 -6.24 -8.13 -0.32
C ASP A 121 -6.31 -7.40 -1.68
N SER A 122 -6.95 -6.23 -1.71
CA SER A 122 -7.13 -5.44 -2.95
C SER A 122 -5.86 -4.78 -3.47
N GLU A 123 -4.93 -4.40 -2.57
CA GLU A 123 -3.70 -3.70 -2.94
C GLU A 123 -2.44 -4.56 -2.76
N SER A 124 -2.55 -5.71 -2.07
CA SER A 124 -1.40 -6.54 -1.66
C SER A 124 -0.32 -5.72 -0.95
N ARG A 125 -0.74 -4.87 0.02
CA ARG A 125 0.12 -3.97 0.81
C ARG A 125 -0.16 -4.13 2.29
N SER A 126 0.86 -3.84 3.10
CA SER A 126 0.78 -3.91 4.56
C SER A 126 0.43 -2.56 5.17
N TYR A 127 -0.57 -2.58 6.06
CA TYR A 127 -1.07 -1.41 6.78
C TYR A 127 -0.99 -1.61 8.28
N LEU A 128 -0.59 -0.55 8.96
CA LEU A 128 -0.70 -0.43 10.42
C LEU A 128 -2.03 0.22 10.76
N PHE A 129 -2.96 -0.52 11.36
CA PHE A 129 -4.18 0.02 11.92
C PHE A 129 -3.94 0.56 13.33
N CYS A 130 -4.36 1.78 13.57
CA CYS A 130 -4.09 2.48 14.82
C CYS A 130 -5.14 3.55 15.14
N TYR A 131 -5.11 4.07 16.37
CA TYR A 131 -5.79 5.32 16.71
C TYR A 131 -4.78 6.46 16.77
N CYS A 132 -5.01 7.54 16.04
CA CYS A 132 -4.15 8.73 16.00
C CYS A 132 -4.60 9.75 17.03
N GLU A 133 -3.77 10.05 18.02
CA GLU A 133 -4.11 10.99 19.10
C GLU A 133 -4.36 12.43 18.61
N LYS A 134 -3.61 12.87 17.59
CA LYS A 134 -3.79 14.20 17.02
C LYS A 134 -5.12 14.35 16.29
N ASN A 135 -5.50 13.36 15.51
CA ASN A 135 -6.71 13.38 14.70
C ASN A 135 -7.94 12.93 15.51
N LYS A 136 -7.73 12.33 16.70
CA LYS A 136 -8.77 11.70 17.52
C LYS A 136 -9.64 10.72 16.74
N ASP A 137 -8.98 9.91 15.89
CA ASP A 137 -9.67 9.04 14.95
C ASP A 137 -8.81 7.83 14.57
N TYR A 138 -9.44 6.77 14.09
CA TYR A 138 -8.77 5.59 13.56
C TYR A 138 -8.13 5.88 12.19
N ARG A 139 -6.96 5.29 11.95
CA ARG A 139 -6.20 5.47 10.72
C ARG A 139 -5.50 4.19 10.31
N ASN A 140 -5.34 4.04 9.01
CA ASN A 140 -4.44 3.09 8.40
C ASN A 140 -3.23 3.82 7.84
N TYR A 141 -2.03 3.40 8.24
CA TYR A 141 -0.78 3.88 7.68
C TYR A 141 -0.09 2.75 6.92
N ARG A 142 0.32 2.99 5.66
CA ARG A 142 1.15 2.04 4.93
C ARG A 142 2.49 1.89 5.63
N VAL A 143 2.87 0.66 5.99
CA VAL A 143 4.11 0.42 6.73
C VAL A 143 5.33 0.87 5.94
N SER A 144 5.32 0.70 4.61
CA SER A 144 6.38 1.14 3.71
C SER A 144 6.52 2.66 3.56
N GLU A 145 5.53 3.44 3.97
CA GLU A 145 5.55 4.91 3.91
C GLU A 145 5.88 5.55 5.28
N ILE A 146 6.07 4.75 6.32
CA ILE A 146 6.53 5.23 7.62
C ILE A 146 8.03 5.51 7.52
N GLU A 147 8.42 6.77 7.68
CA GLU A 147 9.80 7.22 7.54
C GLU A 147 10.64 6.90 8.79
N GLU A 148 10.08 7.15 9.98
CA GLU A 148 10.74 6.94 11.28
C GLU A 148 9.74 6.48 12.34
N ILE A 149 10.23 5.70 13.31
CA ILE A 149 9.44 5.20 14.44
C ILE A 149 10.23 5.46 15.72
N TRP A 150 9.60 6.12 16.70
CA TRP A 150 10.13 6.33 18.04
C TRP A 150 9.25 5.65 19.08
N PHE A 151 9.87 4.90 19.98
CA PHE A 151 9.18 4.27 21.10
C PHE A 151 8.83 5.30 22.17
N THR A 152 7.72 5.07 22.86
CA THR A 152 7.33 5.86 24.03
C THR A 152 7.12 4.94 25.24
N ASN A 153 7.03 5.52 26.43
CA ASN A 153 6.67 4.79 27.64
C ASN A 153 5.16 4.84 27.93
N GLU A 154 4.37 5.50 27.06
CA GLU A 154 2.93 5.58 27.20
C GLU A 154 2.28 4.28 26.77
N LYS A 155 1.35 3.78 27.58
CA LYS A 155 0.63 2.53 27.26
C LYS A 155 -0.43 2.74 26.18
N ILE A 156 -0.64 1.70 25.36
CA ILE A 156 -1.71 1.67 24.37
C ILE A 156 -3.06 1.78 25.09
N GLU A 157 -3.93 2.61 24.58
CA GLU A 157 -5.32 2.75 24.99
C GLU A 157 -6.23 2.08 23.96
N ILE A 158 -7.05 1.15 24.41
CA ILE A 158 -8.09 0.54 23.56
C ILE A 158 -9.31 1.46 23.58
N LYS A 159 -9.55 2.19 22.50
CA LYS A 159 -10.65 3.17 22.41
C LYS A 159 -12.02 2.49 22.22
N ASP A 160 -12.12 1.53 21.31
CA ASP A 160 -13.31 0.72 21.05
C ASP A 160 -12.90 -0.67 20.60
N LYS A 161 -12.92 -1.63 21.54
CA LYS A 161 -12.50 -3.00 21.24
C LYS A 161 -13.38 -3.66 20.19
N LYS A 162 -14.70 -3.41 20.23
CA LYS A 162 -15.64 -4.00 19.27
C LYS A 162 -15.34 -3.55 17.84
N TYR A 163 -15.11 -2.25 17.66
CA TYR A 163 -14.76 -1.70 16.35
C TYR A 163 -13.41 -2.23 15.86
N ILE A 164 -12.40 -2.28 16.74
CA ILE A 164 -11.07 -2.83 16.41
C ILE A 164 -11.17 -4.29 15.96
N ASP A 165 -11.94 -5.12 16.67
CA ASP A 165 -12.14 -6.53 16.33
C ASP A 165 -12.89 -6.71 15.00
N GLU A 166 -13.86 -5.84 14.71
CA GLU A 166 -14.58 -5.83 13.43
C GLU A 166 -13.67 -5.41 12.25
N VAL A 167 -12.86 -4.37 12.43
CA VAL A 167 -11.88 -3.95 11.42
C VAL A 167 -10.85 -5.06 11.20
N TYR A 168 -10.40 -5.74 12.25
CA TYR A 168 -9.47 -6.87 12.13
C TYR A 168 -10.04 -8.01 11.27
N LYS A 169 -11.31 -8.34 11.45
CA LYS A 169 -12.00 -9.42 10.70
C LYS A 169 -12.26 -9.06 9.25
N ASN A 170 -12.71 -7.83 9.01
CA ASN A 170 -13.14 -7.34 7.70
C ASN A 170 -12.23 -6.18 7.26
N PHE A 171 -10.91 -6.41 7.24
CA PHE A 171 -9.95 -5.36 6.99
C PHE A 171 -10.14 -4.73 5.62
N ASP A 172 -10.28 -3.41 5.64
CA ASP A 172 -10.27 -2.53 4.48
C ASP A 172 -9.38 -1.33 4.78
N PRO A 173 -8.36 -1.02 3.94
CA PRO A 173 -7.45 0.10 4.16
C PRO A 173 -8.16 1.46 4.21
N PHE A 174 -9.35 1.57 3.65
CA PHE A 174 -10.16 2.81 3.64
C PHE A 174 -11.13 2.92 4.83
N LEU A 175 -11.20 1.90 5.69
CA LEU A 175 -12.12 1.84 6.84
C LEU A 175 -13.60 2.04 6.45
N SER A 176 -13.99 1.44 5.34
CA SER A 176 -15.34 1.58 4.76
C SER A 176 -16.46 0.92 5.58
N TYR A 177 -16.14 0.26 6.67
CA TYR A 177 -17.10 -0.48 7.48
C TYR A 177 -18.31 0.38 7.88
N LYS A 178 -19.53 -0.13 7.57
CA LYS A 178 -20.82 0.56 7.73
C LYS A 178 -21.08 1.77 6.85
N ASN A 179 -20.11 2.30 6.13
CA ASN A 179 -20.36 3.34 5.15
C ASN A 179 -21.03 2.76 3.91
N ARG A 180 -21.95 3.52 3.32
CA ARG A 180 -22.72 3.09 2.15
C ARG A 180 -22.67 4.16 1.07
N VAL A 181 -22.40 3.70 -0.16
CA VAL A 181 -22.49 4.54 -1.36
C VAL A 181 -23.41 3.86 -2.34
N LYS A 182 -24.41 4.60 -2.82
CA LYS A 182 -25.36 4.13 -3.81
C LYS A 182 -25.09 4.76 -5.16
N VAL A 183 -24.94 3.94 -6.16
CA VAL A 183 -24.53 4.34 -7.50
C VAL A 183 -25.49 3.75 -8.53
N ARG A 184 -25.92 4.57 -9.49
CA ARG A 184 -26.62 4.16 -10.69
C ARG A 184 -25.63 4.01 -11.83
N PHE A 185 -25.71 2.93 -12.57
CA PHE A 185 -24.88 2.66 -13.74
C PHE A 185 -25.69 2.78 -15.05
N THR A 186 -25.02 3.21 -16.11
CA THR A 186 -25.47 2.92 -17.47
C THR A 186 -25.06 1.49 -17.86
N GLU A 187 -25.56 0.96 -18.98
CA GLU A 187 -25.13 -0.36 -19.48
C GLU A 187 -23.61 -0.41 -19.71
N LYS A 188 -23.05 0.60 -20.38
CA LYS A 188 -21.59 0.72 -20.58
C LYS A 188 -20.83 0.89 -19.26
N GLY A 189 -21.45 1.55 -18.28
CA GLY A 189 -20.88 1.69 -16.93
C GLY A 189 -20.77 0.32 -16.23
N LEU A 190 -21.73 -0.56 -16.41
CA LEU A 190 -21.67 -1.93 -15.86
C LEU A 190 -20.58 -2.76 -16.55
N GLU A 191 -20.44 -2.68 -17.87
CA GLU A 191 -19.36 -3.35 -18.60
C GLU A 191 -17.98 -2.89 -18.13
N LEU A 192 -17.81 -1.59 -17.87
CA LEU A 192 -16.56 -1.04 -17.35
C LEU A 192 -16.32 -1.50 -15.91
N TYR A 193 -17.38 -1.52 -15.08
CA TYR A 193 -17.30 -1.98 -13.69
C TYR A 193 -16.79 -3.44 -13.59
N GLU A 194 -17.17 -4.30 -14.52
CA GLU A 194 -16.69 -5.69 -14.56
C GLU A 194 -15.20 -5.80 -14.86
N LYS A 195 -14.62 -4.83 -15.57
CA LYS A 195 -13.21 -4.82 -15.98
C LYS A 195 -12.29 -4.13 -14.96
N VAL A 196 -12.80 -3.14 -14.22
CA VAL A 196 -12.00 -2.34 -13.27
C VAL A 196 -12.02 -2.98 -11.89
N LEU A 197 -10.95 -3.70 -11.54
CA LEU A 197 -10.84 -4.45 -10.29
C LEU A 197 -10.06 -3.72 -9.18
N ILE A 198 -9.14 -2.82 -9.56
CA ILE A 198 -8.27 -2.13 -8.59
C ILE A 198 -9.10 -1.16 -7.75
N ASN A 199 -8.95 -1.20 -6.44
CA ASN A 199 -9.71 -0.39 -5.46
C ASN A 199 -11.23 -0.56 -5.54
N ARG A 200 -11.69 -1.67 -6.08
CA ARG A 200 -13.12 -1.96 -6.24
C ARG A 200 -13.80 -2.08 -4.89
N PRO A 201 -14.81 -1.24 -4.59
CA PRO A 201 -15.53 -1.33 -3.32
C PRO A 201 -16.37 -2.60 -3.25
N LYS A 202 -16.62 -3.06 -2.02
CA LYS A 202 -17.44 -4.25 -1.76
C LYS A 202 -18.90 -3.96 -2.13
N PHE A 203 -19.41 -4.72 -3.06
CA PHE A 203 -20.82 -4.73 -3.46
C PHE A 203 -21.68 -5.43 -2.40
N LEU A 204 -22.81 -4.84 -2.02
CA LEU A 204 -23.75 -5.37 -1.03
C LEU A 204 -25.10 -5.73 -1.62
N VAL A 205 -25.72 -4.80 -2.36
CA VAL A 205 -27.08 -4.94 -2.90
C VAL A 205 -27.09 -4.44 -4.35
N LYS A 206 -27.84 -5.15 -5.18
CA LYS A 206 -28.13 -4.77 -6.57
C LYS A 206 -29.63 -4.67 -6.74
N ASP A 207 -30.09 -3.55 -7.26
CA ASP A 207 -31.47 -3.33 -7.69
C ASP A 207 -31.45 -2.74 -9.11
N ASN A 208 -31.73 -3.56 -10.10
CA ASN A 208 -31.60 -3.23 -11.51
C ASN A 208 -30.21 -2.69 -11.85
N ASN A 209 -30.12 -1.41 -12.22
CA ASN A 209 -28.87 -0.69 -12.49
C ASN A 209 -28.37 0.16 -11.31
N ILE A 210 -28.99 0.06 -10.14
CA ILE A 210 -28.59 0.74 -8.92
C ILE A 210 -27.91 -0.25 -7.98
N TYR A 211 -26.70 0.10 -7.57
CA TYR A 211 -25.86 -0.74 -6.72
C TYR A 211 -25.53 0.00 -5.42
N THR A 212 -25.59 -0.71 -4.30
CA THR A 212 -25.15 -0.22 -3.00
C THR A 212 -23.83 -0.89 -2.62
N PHE A 213 -22.81 -0.08 -2.34
CA PHE A 213 -21.47 -0.50 -1.96
C PHE A 213 -21.18 -0.22 -0.50
N GLU A 214 -20.38 -1.07 0.13
CA GLU A 214 -19.70 -0.74 1.38
C GLU A 214 -18.44 0.04 1.03
N CYS A 215 -18.50 1.36 1.20
CA CYS A 215 -17.48 2.25 0.66
C CYS A 215 -17.50 3.58 1.40
N ASP A 216 -16.33 4.06 1.83
CA ASP A 216 -16.23 5.43 2.31
C ASP A 216 -16.13 6.44 1.15
N ASN A 217 -16.30 7.71 1.47
CA ASN A 217 -16.30 8.78 0.47
C ASN A 217 -14.95 8.88 -0.27
N LYS A 218 -13.83 8.56 0.38
CA LYS A 218 -12.51 8.64 -0.22
C LYS A 218 -12.29 7.51 -1.23
N LEU A 219 -12.63 6.27 -0.86
CA LEU A 219 -12.56 5.13 -1.77
C LEU A 219 -13.52 5.34 -2.96
N ALA A 220 -14.73 5.83 -2.69
CA ALA A 220 -15.72 6.13 -3.72
C ALA A 220 -15.21 7.17 -4.74
N MET A 221 -14.60 8.26 -4.28
CA MET A 221 -13.97 9.24 -5.18
C MET A 221 -12.87 8.64 -6.03
N ILE A 222 -11.99 7.82 -5.45
CA ILE A 222 -10.90 7.18 -6.18
C ILE A 222 -11.43 6.21 -7.23
N TYR A 223 -12.45 5.44 -6.88
CA TYR A 223 -12.96 4.37 -7.75
C TYR A 223 -13.96 4.87 -8.79
N PHE A 224 -14.96 5.67 -8.39
CA PHE A 224 -16.07 6.04 -9.28
C PHE A 224 -15.78 7.23 -10.19
N ALA A 225 -14.84 8.13 -9.86
CA ALA A 225 -14.52 9.27 -10.71
C ALA A 225 -14.06 8.87 -12.13
N GLN A 226 -13.39 7.73 -12.30
CA GLN A 226 -12.94 7.23 -13.60
C GLN A 226 -14.09 6.80 -14.55
N PHE A 227 -15.31 6.67 -14.05
CA PHE A 227 -16.47 6.28 -14.86
C PHE A 227 -17.14 7.48 -15.54
N PHE A 228 -16.84 8.70 -15.15
CA PHE A 228 -17.38 9.94 -15.72
C PHE A 228 -18.92 9.89 -15.86
N SER A 229 -19.45 10.10 -17.08
CA SER A 229 -20.89 10.08 -17.39
C SER A 229 -21.54 8.70 -17.41
N LEU A 230 -20.77 7.64 -17.18
CA LEU A 230 -21.27 6.27 -17.18
C LEU A 230 -21.92 5.85 -15.85
N ILE A 231 -21.80 6.70 -14.81
CA ILE A 231 -22.40 6.47 -13.50
C ILE A 231 -23.00 7.76 -12.94
N GLU A 232 -23.88 7.57 -11.95
CA GLU A 232 -24.39 8.63 -11.10
C GLU A 232 -24.34 8.20 -9.65
N ILE A 233 -23.64 8.98 -8.79
CA ILE A 233 -23.69 8.77 -7.35
C ILE A 233 -25.02 9.32 -6.82
N LEU A 234 -25.84 8.45 -6.22
CA LEU A 234 -27.12 8.82 -5.65
C LEU A 234 -27.02 9.20 -4.17
N GLU A 235 -26.22 8.44 -3.40
CA GLU A 235 -26.01 8.60 -1.97
C GLU A 235 -24.56 8.30 -1.60
N PRO A 236 -23.97 8.96 -0.59
CA PRO A 236 -24.54 10.09 0.17
C PRO A 236 -24.51 11.40 -0.64
N GLN A 237 -25.39 12.35 -0.28
CA GLN A 237 -25.50 13.63 -0.98
C GLN A 237 -24.20 14.43 -0.95
N GLU A 238 -23.48 14.44 0.17
CA GLU A 238 -22.17 15.10 0.30
C GLU A 238 -21.16 14.60 -0.74
N LEU A 239 -21.10 13.29 -0.99
CA LEU A 239 -20.23 12.71 -1.97
C LEU A 239 -20.63 13.09 -3.40
N ARG A 240 -21.93 13.11 -3.69
CA ARG A 240 -22.49 13.56 -4.97
C ARG A 240 -22.08 15.00 -5.27
N GLU A 241 -22.29 15.90 -4.33
CA GLU A 241 -21.92 17.32 -4.47
C GLU A 241 -20.41 17.51 -4.64
N LYS A 242 -19.61 16.77 -3.89
CA LYS A 242 -18.17 16.81 -4.02
C LYS A 242 -17.71 16.38 -5.40
N LEU A 243 -18.23 15.27 -5.95
CA LEU A 243 -17.89 14.81 -7.29
C LEU A 243 -18.33 15.82 -8.35
N GLN A 244 -19.53 16.39 -8.21
CA GLN A 244 -20.03 17.42 -9.11
C GLN A 244 -19.08 18.65 -9.13
N ASN A 245 -18.68 19.15 -7.98
CA ASN A 245 -17.77 20.29 -7.87
C ASN A 245 -16.41 20.00 -8.53
N GLU A 246 -15.86 18.79 -8.37
CA GLU A 246 -14.61 18.39 -9.02
C GLU A 246 -14.75 18.31 -10.53
N LEU A 247 -15.88 17.82 -11.06
CA LEU A 247 -16.16 17.80 -12.49
C LEU A 247 -16.31 19.21 -13.08
N GLU A 248 -17.00 20.11 -12.37
CA GLU A 248 -17.14 21.51 -12.76
C GLU A 248 -15.79 22.23 -12.79
N ASN A 249 -14.94 22.00 -11.78
CA ASN A 249 -13.60 22.55 -11.75
C ASN A 249 -12.72 21.98 -12.89
N THR A 250 -12.84 20.70 -13.17
CA THR A 250 -12.17 20.05 -14.29
C THR A 250 -12.60 20.69 -15.62
N LEU A 251 -13.90 20.89 -15.81
CA LEU A 251 -14.45 21.52 -17.03
C LEU A 251 -13.92 22.95 -17.22
N LYS A 252 -13.79 23.75 -16.14
CA LYS A 252 -13.20 25.10 -16.21
C LYS A 252 -11.75 25.07 -16.68
N ILE A 253 -10.95 24.06 -16.28
CA ILE A 253 -9.55 23.92 -16.72
C ILE A 253 -9.48 23.71 -18.23
N TYR A 254 -10.35 22.89 -18.80
CA TYR A 254 -10.37 22.63 -20.25
C TYR A 254 -10.89 23.84 -21.03
N LYS A 255 -11.93 24.53 -20.56
CA LYS A 255 -12.47 25.73 -21.23
C LYS A 255 -11.48 26.90 -21.24
N ASN A 256 -10.74 27.13 -20.16
CA ASN A 256 -9.75 28.23 -20.08
C ASN A 256 -8.52 28.04 -20.97
N ARG A 257 -8.35 26.90 -21.63
CA ARG A 257 -7.28 26.69 -22.64
C ARG A 257 -7.70 27.15 -24.04
N GLU A 258 -8.99 27.12 -24.33
CA GLU A 258 -9.51 27.59 -25.62
C GLU A 258 -9.34 29.12 -25.82
N ASP A 259 -9.29 29.90 -24.71
CA ASP A 259 -9.12 31.37 -24.74
C ASP A 259 -7.66 31.84 -24.82
N LYS A 260 -6.66 30.92 -24.84
CA LYS A 260 -5.23 31.29 -24.90
C LYS A 260 -4.54 30.98 -26.23
N ASP A 261 -5.22 30.31 -27.13
CA ASP A 261 -4.71 29.90 -28.44
C ASP A 261 -5.43 30.64 -29.60
N VAL A 262 -5.99 31.83 -29.33
CA VAL A 262 -6.56 32.74 -30.34
C VAL A 262 -5.76 34.04 -30.42
#